data_052dee7b406cac046cc9d95d421a9c32
#
_entry.id   052dee7b406cac046cc9d95d421a9c32
#
_cell.length_a   1.000
_cell.length_b   1.000
_cell.length_c   1.000
_cell.angle_alpha   90.00
_cell.angle_beta   90.00
_cell.angle_gamma   90.00
#
_symmetry.space_group_name_H-M   'P 1'
#
loop_
_entity.id
_entity.type
_entity.pdbx_description
1 polymer ?
#
loop_
_entity_poly.entity_id
_entity_poly.type
_entity_poly.pdbx_seq_one_letter_code
_entity_poly.pdbx_strand_id
1 'polypeptide(L)'
;MAFSSEANSSSPILTITGPTAVGKTDLSLEVAERLDAEIVSVDSRQVYEELTIGTAKPSADALNRVPHHFIGERTLREPLSAGAYAEAANERIRRIVDRDQRPLVVGGATLYLHALQYGLADIPDVDDEVRARLEERLEQEGKEALYEELREVDPEQAAEMDPTKTQRVIRALEVYHGTGKPLTYYYEHQPEPPFDYVTVVLNRDREQLYDRINRRVDRMLENGLLDEVRSVMEIDGVQLDEPPLSTIGYREPIQHLRGEIDYDEMVRLVKRNSRRYAKRQLTWFRRYDEYHWLHIPDTTPKDVIDVWA
;
A
#
# COMPACT_ATOMS: atom_id res chain seq x y z
N MET A 1 -15.74 -23.15 27.75
CA MET A 1 -16.17 -23.91 26.57
C MET A 1 -15.13 -23.64 25.50
N ALA A 2 -14.37 -24.65 25.12
CA ALA A 2 -13.30 -24.50 24.14
C ALA A 2 -13.92 -24.35 22.76
N PHE A 3 -13.65 -23.23 22.10
CA PHE A 3 -13.85 -23.10 20.66
C PHE A 3 -12.77 -23.91 19.98
N SER A 4 -13.13 -25.09 19.49
CA SER A 4 -12.30 -25.83 18.54
C SER A 4 -12.20 -25.02 17.25
N SER A 5 -11.00 -24.56 16.92
CA SER A 5 -10.67 -24.06 15.59
C SER A 5 -10.74 -25.24 14.61
N GLU A 6 -11.89 -25.42 13.96
CA GLU A 6 -11.91 -26.17 12.71
C GLU A 6 -11.12 -25.31 11.70
N ALA A 7 -9.93 -25.75 11.39
CA ALA A 7 -9.12 -25.21 10.30
C ALA A 7 -9.97 -25.30 9.02
N ASN A 8 -10.44 -24.16 8.55
CA ASN A 8 -11.20 -24.04 7.32
C ASN A 8 -10.25 -24.36 6.17
N SER A 9 -10.35 -25.54 5.58
CA SER A 9 -9.55 -26.02 4.46
C SER A 9 -9.96 -25.35 3.14
N SER A 10 -10.05 -24.02 3.13
CA SER A 10 -10.14 -23.27 1.89
C SER A 10 -8.75 -23.19 1.26
N SER A 11 -8.64 -23.41 -0.06
CA SER A 11 -7.40 -23.20 -0.78
C SER A 11 -6.86 -21.80 -0.51
N PRO A 12 -5.53 -21.62 -0.40
CA PRO A 12 -4.95 -20.31 -0.13
C PRO A 12 -5.36 -19.30 -1.21
N ILE A 13 -5.45 -18.04 -0.84
CA ILE A 13 -5.86 -16.95 -1.74
C ILE A 13 -4.68 -16.57 -2.63
N LEU A 14 -4.88 -16.62 -3.95
CA LEU A 14 -3.88 -16.15 -4.90
C LEU A 14 -3.72 -14.63 -4.82
N THR A 15 -2.47 -14.19 -4.69
CA THR A 15 -2.09 -12.78 -4.69
C THR A 15 -1.14 -12.48 -5.84
N ILE A 16 -1.44 -11.47 -6.66
CA ILE A 16 -0.55 -10.94 -7.71
C ILE A 16 -0.07 -9.56 -7.28
N THR A 17 1.22 -9.45 -6.99
CA THR A 17 1.86 -8.20 -6.61
C THR A 17 3.07 -7.86 -7.49
N GLY A 18 3.72 -6.75 -7.20
CA GLY A 18 4.90 -6.27 -7.91
C GLY A 18 4.94 -4.74 -8.01
N PRO A 19 6.03 -4.16 -8.54
CA PRO A 19 6.19 -2.72 -8.59
C PRO A 19 5.16 -2.05 -9.50
N THR A 20 5.01 -0.74 -9.31
CA THR A 20 4.18 0.08 -10.23
C THR A 20 4.69 -0.06 -11.66
N ALA A 21 3.79 -0.06 -12.64
CA ALA A 21 4.06 -0.19 -14.08
C ALA A 21 4.67 -1.54 -14.53
N VAL A 22 4.75 -2.57 -13.69
CA VAL A 22 5.28 -3.89 -14.08
C VAL A 22 4.39 -4.61 -15.10
N GLY A 23 3.06 -4.43 -15.05
CA GLY A 23 2.08 -5.08 -15.92
C GLY A 23 1.04 -5.93 -15.17
N LYS A 24 0.83 -5.66 -13.89
CA LYS A 24 -0.15 -6.39 -13.06
C LYS A 24 -1.55 -6.42 -13.66
N THR A 25 -2.06 -5.26 -14.05
CA THR A 25 -3.47 -5.09 -14.46
C THR A 25 -3.86 -6.03 -15.61
N ASP A 26 -3.09 -6.04 -16.69
CA ASP A 26 -3.41 -6.87 -17.85
C ASP A 26 -3.38 -8.36 -17.49
N LEU A 27 -2.30 -8.81 -16.82
CA LEU A 27 -2.15 -10.20 -16.41
C LEU A 27 -3.21 -10.64 -15.40
N SER A 28 -3.53 -9.79 -14.42
CA SER A 28 -4.53 -10.13 -13.39
C SER A 28 -5.95 -10.24 -13.95
N LEU A 29 -6.31 -9.45 -14.95
CA LEU A 29 -7.59 -9.58 -15.64
C LEU A 29 -7.71 -10.94 -16.34
N GLU A 30 -6.68 -11.35 -17.09
CA GLU A 30 -6.68 -12.65 -17.75
C GLU A 30 -6.69 -13.83 -16.75
N VAL A 31 -5.98 -13.71 -15.62
CA VAL A 31 -6.00 -14.71 -14.55
C VAL A 31 -7.39 -14.77 -13.91
N ALA A 32 -7.98 -13.62 -13.59
CA ALA A 32 -9.31 -13.54 -12.98
C ALA A 32 -10.39 -14.16 -13.89
N GLU A 33 -10.38 -13.87 -15.20
CA GLU A 33 -11.30 -14.46 -16.17
C GLU A 33 -11.16 -15.99 -16.24
N ARG A 34 -9.93 -16.54 -16.22
CA ARG A 34 -9.69 -17.98 -16.26
C ARG A 34 -10.12 -18.71 -15.01
N LEU A 35 -10.05 -18.03 -13.85
CA LEU A 35 -10.39 -18.58 -12.55
C LEU A 35 -11.85 -18.30 -12.16
N ASP A 36 -12.59 -17.52 -12.94
CA ASP A 36 -13.89 -16.96 -12.57
C ASP A 36 -13.80 -16.27 -11.20
N ALA A 37 -12.82 -15.37 -11.06
CA ALA A 37 -12.46 -14.73 -9.82
C ALA A 37 -12.85 -13.25 -9.78
N GLU A 38 -13.10 -12.73 -8.59
CA GLU A 38 -13.30 -11.30 -8.32
C GLU A 38 -11.99 -10.67 -7.79
N ILE A 39 -11.60 -9.52 -8.33
CA ILE A 39 -10.37 -8.85 -7.93
C ILE A 39 -10.58 -8.01 -6.68
N VAL A 40 -9.77 -8.27 -5.64
CA VAL A 40 -9.65 -7.43 -4.43
C VAL A 40 -8.40 -6.57 -4.58
N SER A 41 -8.58 -5.27 -4.85
CA SER A 41 -7.47 -4.34 -5.11
C SER A 41 -6.73 -3.98 -3.84
N VAL A 42 -5.39 -4.12 -3.85
CA VAL A 42 -4.48 -3.68 -2.79
C VAL A 42 -3.72 -2.44 -3.26
N ASP A 43 -4.45 -1.32 -3.37
CA ASP A 43 -3.90 -0.02 -3.72
C ASP A 43 -4.47 1.07 -2.79
N SER A 44 -3.58 1.79 -2.11
CA SER A 44 -3.98 2.79 -1.11
C SER A 44 -4.45 4.12 -1.71
N ARG A 45 -4.56 4.23 -3.03
CA ARG A 45 -4.98 5.45 -3.73
C ARG A 45 -6.12 5.20 -4.71
N GLN A 46 -6.13 4.07 -5.42
CA GLN A 46 -7.23 3.72 -6.33
C GLN A 46 -8.58 3.55 -5.64
N VAL A 47 -8.58 3.39 -4.32
CA VAL A 47 -9.80 3.29 -3.50
C VAL A 47 -10.60 4.59 -3.47
N TYR A 48 -9.98 5.76 -3.72
CA TYR A 48 -10.66 7.06 -3.68
C TYR A 48 -11.32 7.40 -5.01
N GLU A 49 -12.57 7.85 -4.98
CA GLU A 49 -13.37 8.21 -6.17
C GLU A 49 -12.68 9.28 -7.01
N GLU A 50 -12.14 10.29 -6.37
CA GLU A 50 -11.60 11.50 -6.99
C GLU A 50 -10.23 11.27 -7.65
N LEU A 51 -9.52 10.19 -7.30
CA LEU A 51 -8.17 9.91 -7.78
C LEU A 51 -8.20 8.87 -8.91
N THR A 52 -8.21 9.29 -10.16
CA THR A 52 -8.34 8.39 -11.32
C THR A 52 -7.08 8.36 -12.18
N ILE A 53 -6.65 9.50 -12.71
CA ILE A 53 -5.53 9.59 -13.65
C ILE A 53 -4.21 9.36 -12.93
N GLY A 54 -3.98 10.09 -11.84
CA GLY A 54 -2.73 10.02 -11.06
C GLY A 54 -2.49 8.67 -10.39
N THR A 55 -3.54 7.89 -10.17
CA THR A 55 -3.44 6.52 -9.64
C THR A 55 -3.39 5.45 -10.74
N ALA A 56 -3.71 5.84 -11.99
CA ALA A 56 -3.95 4.94 -13.12
C ALA A 56 -4.94 3.82 -12.74
N LYS A 57 -6.14 4.21 -12.28
CA LYS A 57 -7.24 3.28 -12.08
C LYS A 57 -7.46 2.39 -13.31
N PRO A 58 -7.95 1.17 -13.13
CA PRO A 58 -8.42 0.33 -14.24
C PRO A 58 -9.44 1.10 -15.09
N SER A 59 -9.41 0.88 -16.40
CA SER A 59 -10.39 1.46 -17.32
C SER A 59 -11.79 0.91 -17.07
N ALA A 60 -12.82 1.61 -17.55
CA ALA A 60 -14.19 1.12 -17.50
C ALA A 60 -14.32 -0.26 -18.18
N ASP A 61 -13.62 -0.50 -19.27
CA ASP A 61 -13.60 -1.81 -19.94
C ASP A 61 -13.02 -2.91 -19.04
N ALA A 62 -11.94 -2.62 -18.33
CA ALA A 62 -11.35 -3.56 -17.36
C ALA A 62 -12.33 -3.87 -16.21
N LEU A 63 -12.99 -2.84 -15.66
CA LEU A 63 -13.97 -2.98 -14.58
C LEU A 63 -15.24 -3.74 -15.02
N ASN A 64 -15.62 -3.65 -16.30
CA ASN A 64 -16.74 -4.40 -16.86
C ASN A 64 -16.41 -5.88 -17.13
N ARG A 65 -15.14 -6.23 -17.35
CA ARG A 65 -14.70 -7.61 -17.60
C ARG A 65 -14.72 -8.48 -16.35
N VAL A 66 -14.28 -7.93 -15.22
CA VAL A 66 -14.13 -8.64 -13.95
C VAL A 66 -14.62 -7.74 -12.82
N PRO A 67 -15.38 -8.26 -11.84
CA PRO A 67 -15.71 -7.49 -10.64
C PRO A 67 -14.44 -7.05 -9.89
N HIS A 68 -14.38 -5.76 -9.52
CA HIS A 68 -13.29 -5.20 -8.73
C HIS A 68 -13.82 -4.62 -7.43
N HIS A 69 -13.09 -4.85 -6.35
CA HIS A 69 -13.36 -4.30 -5.03
C HIS A 69 -12.24 -3.34 -4.63
N PHE A 70 -12.57 -2.30 -3.86
CA PHE A 70 -11.66 -1.22 -3.42
C PHE A 70 -11.13 -0.36 -4.58
N ILE A 71 -11.96 -0.12 -5.58
CA ILE A 71 -11.70 0.83 -6.66
C ILE A 71 -12.79 1.92 -6.63
N GLY A 72 -12.44 3.16 -6.24
CA GLY A 72 -13.38 4.28 -6.17
C GLY A 72 -14.54 4.06 -5.18
N GLU A 73 -14.30 3.39 -4.07
CA GLU A 73 -15.32 3.10 -3.05
C GLU A 73 -15.27 4.06 -1.85
N ARG A 74 -14.35 5.02 -1.82
CA ARG A 74 -14.15 5.97 -0.73
C ARG A 74 -13.97 7.38 -1.27
N THR A 75 -14.27 8.37 -0.46
CA THR A 75 -13.94 9.77 -0.74
C THR A 75 -12.64 10.18 -0.03
N LEU A 76 -12.00 11.25 -0.51
CA LEU A 76 -10.79 11.80 0.12
C LEU A 76 -11.03 12.31 1.56
N ARG A 77 -12.29 12.52 1.95
CA ARG A 77 -12.68 12.92 3.31
C ARG A 77 -12.66 11.76 4.30
N GLU A 78 -12.59 10.52 3.81
CA GLU A 78 -12.60 9.31 4.61
C GLU A 78 -11.32 8.49 4.36
N PRO A 79 -10.16 8.95 4.86
CA PRO A 79 -8.90 8.28 4.62
C PRO A 79 -8.92 6.85 5.18
N LEU A 80 -8.40 5.91 4.40
CA LEU A 80 -8.37 4.49 4.75
C LEU A 80 -6.98 4.13 5.27
N SER A 81 -6.90 3.70 6.53
CA SER A 81 -5.66 3.16 7.11
C SER A 81 -5.39 1.73 6.63
N ALA A 82 -4.16 1.24 6.81
CA ALA A 82 -3.82 -0.13 6.43
C ALA A 82 -4.57 -1.18 7.27
N GLY A 83 -4.81 -0.91 8.56
CA GLY A 83 -5.60 -1.76 9.44
C GLY A 83 -7.07 -1.83 9.00
N ALA A 84 -7.71 -0.67 8.84
CA ALA A 84 -9.09 -0.59 8.38
C ALA A 84 -9.28 -1.20 6.98
N TYR A 85 -8.28 -1.06 6.10
CA TYR A 85 -8.28 -1.76 4.82
C TYR A 85 -8.27 -3.28 5.00
N ALA A 86 -7.37 -3.80 5.84
CA ALA A 86 -7.23 -5.24 6.05
C ALA A 86 -8.53 -5.87 6.62
N GLU A 87 -9.17 -5.19 7.58
CA GLU A 87 -10.46 -5.61 8.12
C GLU A 87 -11.56 -5.65 7.04
N ALA A 88 -11.72 -4.56 6.30
CA ALA A 88 -12.70 -4.46 5.23
C ALA A 88 -12.42 -5.45 4.08
N ALA A 89 -11.14 -5.68 3.75
CA ALA A 89 -10.75 -6.64 2.73
C ALA A 89 -11.01 -8.09 3.17
N ASN A 90 -10.70 -8.44 4.41
CA ASN A 90 -11.02 -9.76 4.99
C ASN A 90 -12.52 -10.04 4.98
N GLU A 91 -13.36 -9.05 5.33
CA GLU A 91 -14.80 -9.17 5.24
C GLU A 91 -15.27 -9.36 3.78
N ARG A 92 -14.71 -8.57 2.84
CA ARG A 92 -15.03 -8.68 1.41
C ARG A 92 -14.63 -10.05 0.85
N ILE A 93 -13.44 -10.55 1.18
CA ILE A 93 -12.94 -11.87 0.79
C ILE A 93 -13.88 -12.95 1.32
N ARG A 94 -14.27 -12.89 2.59
CA ARG A 94 -15.21 -13.84 3.18
C ARG A 94 -16.54 -13.87 2.41
N ARG A 95 -17.12 -12.71 2.08
CA ARG A 95 -18.34 -12.59 1.28
C ARG A 95 -18.21 -13.17 -0.13
N ILE A 96 -17.02 -13.09 -0.74
CA ILE A 96 -16.74 -13.69 -2.06
C ILE A 96 -16.73 -15.21 -1.92
N VAL A 97 -16.00 -15.75 -0.94
CA VAL A 97 -15.92 -17.19 -0.69
C VAL A 97 -17.29 -17.78 -0.30
N ASP A 98 -18.08 -17.08 0.50
CA ASP A 98 -19.44 -17.52 0.90
C ASP A 98 -20.41 -17.65 -0.28
N ARG A 99 -20.09 -17.06 -1.43
CA ARG A 99 -20.84 -17.19 -2.69
C ARG A 99 -20.24 -18.20 -3.66
N ASP A 100 -19.33 -19.04 -3.20
CA ASP A 100 -18.56 -19.99 -4.03
C ASP A 100 -17.76 -19.32 -5.15
N GLN A 101 -17.40 -18.01 -4.97
CA GLN A 101 -16.55 -17.27 -5.88
C GLN A 101 -15.11 -17.24 -5.37
N ARG A 102 -14.15 -16.99 -6.26
CA ARG A 102 -12.73 -16.94 -5.93
C ARG A 102 -12.25 -15.50 -5.76
N PRO A 103 -11.69 -15.12 -4.61
CA PRO A 103 -10.99 -13.84 -4.49
C PRO A 103 -9.60 -13.94 -5.13
N LEU A 104 -9.24 -12.93 -5.92
CA LEU A 104 -7.88 -12.70 -6.44
C LEU A 104 -7.38 -11.37 -5.90
N VAL A 105 -6.37 -11.39 -5.04
CA VAL A 105 -5.78 -10.19 -4.45
C VAL A 105 -4.77 -9.59 -5.43
N VAL A 106 -4.94 -8.30 -5.79
CA VAL A 106 -4.09 -7.65 -6.80
C VAL A 106 -3.66 -6.26 -6.34
N GLY A 107 -2.37 -5.99 -6.29
CA GLY A 107 -1.92 -4.63 -6.01
C GLY A 107 -0.45 -4.50 -5.65
N GLY A 108 -0.06 -3.30 -5.19
CA GLY A 108 1.34 -2.99 -4.88
C GLY A 108 1.53 -2.11 -3.64
N ALA A 109 0.47 -1.83 -2.89
CA ALA A 109 0.56 -1.09 -1.63
C ALA A 109 1.13 -2.01 -0.54
N THR A 110 2.44 -1.94 -0.33
CA THR A 110 3.19 -2.89 0.50
C THR A 110 2.67 -3.01 1.93
N LEU A 111 2.28 -1.88 2.56
CA LEU A 111 1.74 -1.90 3.92
C LEU A 111 0.33 -2.50 3.99
N TYR A 112 -0.52 -2.22 2.98
CA TYR A 112 -1.86 -2.81 2.90
C TYR A 112 -1.78 -4.32 2.68
N LEU A 113 -0.87 -4.74 1.80
CA LEU A 113 -0.63 -6.17 1.55
C LEU A 113 -0.13 -6.88 2.81
N HIS A 114 0.82 -6.27 3.53
CA HIS A 114 1.32 -6.81 4.79
C HIS A 114 0.20 -6.92 5.83
N ALA A 115 -0.59 -5.86 6.00
CA ALA A 115 -1.71 -5.85 6.92
C ALA A 115 -2.74 -6.96 6.63
N LEU A 116 -3.01 -7.20 5.34
CA LEU A 116 -3.94 -8.24 4.90
C LEU A 116 -3.40 -9.65 5.13
N GLN A 117 -2.13 -9.89 4.80
CA GLN A 117 -1.54 -11.24 4.78
C GLN A 117 -0.94 -11.68 6.11
N TYR A 118 -0.46 -10.73 6.89
CA TYR A 118 0.22 -11.02 8.17
C TYR A 118 -0.46 -10.39 9.36
N GLY A 119 -1.50 -9.58 9.14
CA GLY A 119 -2.14 -8.78 10.18
C GLY A 119 -1.38 -7.49 10.48
N LEU A 120 -1.95 -6.70 11.36
CA LEU A 120 -1.29 -5.57 12.02
C LEU A 120 -1.58 -5.64 13.51
N ALA A 121 -0.63 -5.18 14.28
CA ALA A 121 -0.79 -5.03 15.72
C ALA A 121 -1.95 -4.07 16.03
N ASP A 122 -2.84 -4.50 16.93
CA ASP A 122 -3.94 -3.68 17.41
C ASP A 122 -3.40 -2.69 18.47
N ILE A 123 -2.92 -1.56 17.97
CA ILE A 123 -2.36 -0.50 18.81
C ILE A 123 -3.48 0.50 19.10
N PRO A 124 -3.80 0.76 20.40
CA PRO A 124 -4.79 1.77 20.77
C PRO A 124 -4.48 3.14 20.17
N ASP A 125 -5.51 3.93 19.95
CA ASP A 125 -5.35 5.33 19.55
C ASP A 125 -4.57 6.09 20.64
N VAL A 126 -3.60 6.86 20.21
CA VAL A 126 -2.79 7.71 21.08
C VAL A 126 -3.14 9.15 20.78
N ASP A 127 -3.22 9.96 21.84
CA ASP A 127 -3.49 11.40 21.73
C ASP A 127 -2.43 12.09 20.88
N ASP A 128 -2.87 12.89 19.92
CA ASP A 128 -2.01 13.66 19.02
C ASP A 128 -1.03 14.59 19.75
N GLU A 129 -1.37 15.01 20.99
CA GLU A 129 -0.46 15.79 21.83
C GLU A 129 0.82 15.03 22.21
N VAL A 130 0.77 13.69 22.30
CA VAL A 130 1.96 12.86 22.57
C VAL A 130 2.93 12.97 21.40
N ARG A 131 2.41 12.86 20.18
CA ARG A 131 3.20 12.99 18.96
C ARG A 131 3.79 14.39 18.83
N ALA A 132 2.99 15.43 19.05
CA ALA A 132 3.45 16.82 18.98
C ALA A 132 4.60 17.10 19.97
N ARG A 133 4.51 16.59 21.20
CA ARG A 133 5.60 16.69 22.18
C ARG A 133 6.87 15.97 21.75
N LEU A 134 6.76 14.81 21.11
CA LEU A 134 7.92 14.07 20.61
C LEU A 134 8.58 14.78 19.43
N GLU A 135 7.81 15.42 18.56
CA GLU A 135 8.32 16.22 17.46
C GLU A 135 9.03 17.49 17.97
N GLU A 136 8.49 18.17 19.00
CA GLU A 136 9.16 19.28 19.66
C GLU A 136 10.49 18.84 20.33
N ARG A 137 10.48 17.71 21.03
CA ARG A 137 11.70 17.13 21.62
C ARG A 137 12.73 16.78 20.55
N LEU A 138 12.30 16.27 19.39
CA LEU A 138 13.20 16.00 18.27
C LEU A 138 13.94 17.28 17.83
N GLU A 139 13.25 18.43 17.78
CA GLU A 139 13.86 19.71 17.41
C GLU A 139 14.82 20.24 18.50
N GLN A 140 14.49 20.04 19.76
CA GLN A 140 15.27 20.55 20.90
C GLN A 140 16.44 19.65 21.29
N GLU A 141 16.24 18.34 21.37
CA GLU A 141 17.17 17.35 21.91
C GLU A 141 17.92 16.57 20.81
N GLY A 142 17.36 16.54 19.59
CA GLY A 142 17.90 15.80 18.45
C GLY A 142 17.45 14.34 18.42
N LYS A 143 17.72 13.68 17.29
CA LYS A 143 17.27 12.31 17.03
C LYS A 143 17.98 11.26 17.89
N GLU A 144 19.20 11.55 18.31
CA GLU A 144 20.02 10.65 19.14
C GLU A 144 19.39 10.46 20.51
N ALA A 145 18.87 11.53 21.13
CA ALA A 145 18.23 11.47 22.44
C ALA A 145 16.95 10.60 22.41
N LEU A 146 16.12 10.77 21.37
CA LEU A 146 14.91 9.96 21.22
C LEU A 146 15.26 8.49 20.95
N TYR A 147 16.30 8.22 20.19
CA TYR A 147 16.72 6.84 19.93
C TYR A 147 17.28 6.15 21.19
N GLU A 148 18.04 6.86 22.04
CA GLU A 148 18.51 6.31 23.32
C GLU A 148 17.32 6.00 24.25
N GLU A 149 16.31 6.86 24.32
CA GLU A 149 15.08 6.55 25.05
C GLU A 149 14.39 5.30 24.50
N LEU A 150 14.29 5.16 23.16
CA LEU A 150 13.73 3.95 22.56
C LEU A 150 14.51 2.70 22.97
N ARG A 151 15.84 2.77 23.06
CA ARG A 151 16.67 1.65 23.52
C ARG A 151 16.38 1.24 24.97
N GLU A 152 15.96 2.18 25.81
CA GLU A 152 15.61 1.91 27.21
C GLU A 152 14.21 1.27 27.33
N VAL A 153 13.25 1.76 26.56
CA VAL A 153 11.82 1.35 26.70
C VAL A 153 11.42 0.19 25.78
N ASP A 154 12.11 0.02 24.64
CA ASP A 154 11.87 -1.03 23.66
C ASP A 154 13.19 -1.45 22.97
N PRO A 155 14.08 -2.16 23.69
CA PRO A 155 15.41 -2.52 23.19
C PRO A 155 15.36 -3.43 21.96
N GLU A 156 14.35 -4.29 21.83
CA GLU A 156 14.18 -5.17 20.67
C GLU A 156 13.86 -4.37 19.42
N GLN A 157 12.87 -3.49 19.50
CA GLN A 157 12.51 -2.62 18.38
C GLN A 157 13.66 -1.69 18.00
N ALA A 158 14.41 -1.17 19.00
CA ALA A 158 15.57 -0.33 18.74
C ALA A 158 16.69 -1.08 18.01
N ALA A 159 16.93 -2.36 18.34
CA ALA A 159 17.95 -3.18 17.69
C ALA A 159 17.64 -3.46 16.19
N GLU A 160 16.37 -3.54 15.84
CA GLU A 160 15.94 -3.76 14.45
C GLU A 160 15.79 -2.47 13.63
N MET A 161 15.79 -1.33 14.31
CA MET A 161 15.48 -0.03 13.70
C MET A 161 16.74 0.74 13.29
N ASP A 162 16.76 1.26 12.07
CA ASP A 162 17.76 2.23 11.64
C ASP A 162 17.55 3.57 12.39
N PRO A 163 18.52 4.05 13.20
CA PRO A 163 18.40 5.28 13.97
C PRO A 163 18.10 6.53 13.13
N THR A 164 18.39 6.49 11.84
CA THR A 164 18.10 7.60 10.91
C THR A 164 16.63 7.68 10.51
N LYS A 165 15.82 6.68 10.85
CA LYS A 165 14.39 6.62 10.54
C LYS A 165 13.55 7.31 11.62
N THR A 166 13.77 8.58 11.83
CA THR A 166 13.24 9.41 12.92
C THR A 166 11.72 9.26 13.11
N GLN A 167 10.94 9.22 12.02
CA GLN A 167 9.49 9.04 12.12
C GLN A 167 9.08 7.66 12.69
N ARG A 168 9.90 6.64 12.53
CA ARG A 168 9.65 5.32 13.14
C ARG A 168 10.03 5.33 14.62
N VAL A 169 11.10 6.01 15.00
CA VAL A 169 11.48 6.22 16.39
C VAL A 169 10.37 6.98 17.12
N ILE A 170 9.89 8.10 16.55
CA ILE A 170 8.75 8.85 17.09
C ILE A 170 7.54 7.93 17.25
N ARG A 171 7.17 7.14 16.24
CA ARG A 171 6.00 6.25 16.34
C ARG A 171 6.13 5.21 17.44
N ALA A 172 7.31 4.63 17.65
CA ALA A 172 7.52 3.66 18.72
C ALA A 172 7.40 4.31 20.11
N LEU A 173 7.99 5.50 20.29
CA LEU A 173 7.87 6.27 21.53
C LEU A 173 6.45 6.81 21.76
N GLU A 174 5.77 7.24 20.70
CA GLU A 174 4.35 7.66 20.74
C GLU A 174 3.47 6.55 21.32
N VAL A 175 3.64 5.32 20.83
CA VAL A 175 2.92 4.16 21.36
C VAL A 175 3.25 3.92 22.82
N TYR A 176 4.54 3.95 23.18
CA TYR A 176 4.96 3.75 24.57
C TYR A 176 4.41 4.83 25.52
N HIS A 177 4.54 6.11 25.18
CA HIS A 177 4.05 7.21 25.99
C HIS A 177 2.52 7.27 26.09
N GLY A 178 1.82 6.86 25.04
CA GLY A 178 0.36 6.87 25.02
C GLY A 178 -0.27 5.67 25.73
N THR A 179 0.40 4.53 25.73
CA THR A 179 -0.20 3.27 26.22
C THR A 179 0.51 2.65 27.42
N GLY A 180 1.73 3.08 27.73
CA GLY A 180 2.60 2.49 28.75
C GLY A 180 3.20 1.14 28.34
N LYS A 181 3.04 0.69 27.09
CA LYS A 181 3.59 -0.56 26.56
C LYS A 181 4.47 -0.31 25.35
N PRO A 182 5.60 -1.04 25.20
CA PRO A 182 6.45 -0.90 24.03
C PRO A 182 5.75 -1.42 22.77
N LEU A 183 6.21 -0.98 21.60
CA LEU A 183 5.65 -1.39 20.31
C LEU A 183 5.82 -2.89 20.09
N THR A 184 6.94 -3.48 20.53
CA THR A 184 7.22 -4.93 20.50
C THR A 184 6.12 -5.73 21.18
N TYR A 185 5.57 -5.27 22.33
CA TYR A 185 4.46 -5.94 23.01
C TYR A 185 3.24 -6.14 22.09
N TYR A 186 2.88 -5.14 21.28
CA TYR A 186 1.75 -5.22 20.36
C TYR A 186 2.03 -6.15 19.18
N TYR A 187 3.26 -6.21 18.70
CA TYR A 187 3.66 -7.14 17.64
C TYR A 187 3.58 -8.60 18.09
N GLU A 188 3.99 -8.88 19.33
CA GLU A 188 3.88 -10.23 19.91
C GLU A 188 2.42 -10.70 20.11
N HIS A 189 1.49 -9.76 20.24
CA HIS A 189 0.07 -10.02 20.45
C HIS A 189 -0.81 -9.73 19.23
N GLN A 190 -0.17 -9.66 18.06
CA GLN A 190 -0.86 -9.40 16.81
C GLN A 190 -1.78 -10.58 16.45
N PRO A 191 -3.06 -10.33 16.06
CA PRO A 191 -3.96 -11.38 15.64
C PRO A 191 -3.48 -12.05 14.35
N GLU A 192 -3.65 -13.35 14.25
CA GLU A 192 -3.39 -14.08 13.00
C GLU A 192 -4.40 -13.69 11.91
N PRO A 193 -3.97 -13.59 10.65
CA PRO A 193 -4.87 -13.32 9.54
C PRO A 193 -5.83 -14.51 9.32
N PRO A 194 -7.07 -14.26 8.89
CA PRO A 194 -8.08 -15.31 8.75
C PRO A 194 -7.92 -16.20 7.51
N PHE A 195 -7.01 -15.88 6.61
CA PHE A 195 -6.78 -16.59 5.35
C PHE A 195 -5.30 -16.79 5.09
N ASP A 196 -4.98 -17.90 4.41
CA ASP A 196 -3.66 -18.15 3.85
C ASP A 196 -3.52 -17.56 2.44
N TYR A 197 -2.29 -17.23 2.05
CA TYR A 197 -2.02 -16.58 0.76
C TYR A 197 -0.87 -17.27 0.02
N VAL A 198 -1.04 -17.44 -1.30
CA VAL A 198 0.08 -17.71 -2.22
C VAL A 198 0.37 -16.45 -3.02
N THR A 199 1.57 -15.91 -2.87
CA THR A 199 1.91 -14.61 -3.45
C THR A 199 2.89 -14.73 -4.61
N VAL A 200 2.44 -14.25 -5.76
CA VAL A 200 3.25 -14.12 -6.98
C VAL A 200 3.69 -12.66 -7.12
N VAL A 201 4.99 -12.45 -7.17
CA VAL A 201 5.61 -11.14 -7.40
C VAL A 201 6.04 -11.01 -8.85
N LEU A 202 5.39 -10.15 -9.59
CA LEU A 202 5.81 -9.83 -10.96
C LEU A 202 7.05 -8.94 -10.94
N ASN A 203 8.03 -9.29 -11.73
CA ASN A 203 9.25 -8.52 -11.90
C ASN A 203 9.50 -8.24 -13.40
N ARG A 204 10.36 -7.28 -13.68
CA ARG A 204 10.76 -6.89 -15.03
C ARG A 204 12.17 -6.32 -14.96
N ASP A 205 12.91 -6.38 -16.07
CA ASP A 205 14.20 -5.71 -16.19
C ASP A 205 14.11 -4.25 -15.82
N ARG A 206 15.10 -3.78 -15.05
CA ARG A 206 15.10 -2.44 -14.46
C ARG A 206 14.93 -1.34 -15.51
N GLU A 207 15.61 -1.45 -16.64
CA GLU A 207 15.55 -0.44 -17.71
C GLU A 207 14.16 -0.40 -18.33
N GLN A 208 13.60 -1.56 -18.66
CA GLN A 208 12.25 -1.69 -19.18
C GLN A 208 11.20 -1.15 -18.18
N LEU A 209 11.34 -1.46 -16.89
CA LEU A 209 10.45 -0.97 -15.86
C LEU A 209 10.49 0.56 -15.75
N TYR A 210 11.69 1.15 -15.78
CA TYR A 210 11.87 2.60 -15.68
C TYR A 210 11.34 3.32 -16.91
N ASP A 211 11.50 2.77 -18.08
CA ASP A 211 10.95 3.31 -19.32
C ASP A 211 9.40 3.27 -19.30
N ARG A 212 8.81 2.17 -18.84
CA ARG A 212 7.34 2.06 -18.65
C ARG A 212 6.81 3.07 -17.63
N ILE A 213 7.52 3.28 -16.53
CA ILE A 213 7.18 4.31 -15.52
C ILE A 213 7.19 5.69 -16.15
N ASN A 214 8.24 6.04 -16.89
CA ASN A 214 8.35 7.35 -17.52
C ASN A 214 7.21 7.58 -18.52
N ARG A 215 6.96 6.62 -19.43
CA ARG A 215 5.85 6.70 -20.39
C ARG A 215 4.47 6.74 -19.73
N ARG A 216 4.30 6.10 -18.60
CA ARG A 216 3.05 6.18 -17.82
C ARG A 216 2.83 7.60 -17.28
N VAL A 217 3.86 8.24 -16.76
CA VAL A 217 3.78 9.64 -16.29
C VAL A 217 3.44 10.58 -17.43
N ASP A 218 4.07 10.43 -18.60
CA ASP A 218 3.77 11.25 -19.78
C ASP A 218 2.29 11.10 -20.18
N ARG A 219 1.79 9.88 -20.26
CA ARG A 219 0.36 9.62 -20.53
C ARG A 219 -0.59 10.18 -19.48
N MET A 220 -0.22 10.17 -18.20
CA MET A 220 -1.03 10.80 -17.14
C MET A 220 -1.17 12.30 -17.38
N LEU A 221 -0.09 12.97 -17.75
CA LEU A 221 -0.10 14.40 -18.07
C LEU A 221 -0.92 14.70 -19.34
N GLU A 222 -0.75 13.91 -20.38
CA GLU A 222 -1.55 14.00 -21.63
C GLU A 222 -3.05 13.78 -21.39
N ASN A 223 -3.40 12.91 -20.44
CA ASN A 223 -4.78 12.59 -20.09
C ASN A 223 -5.41 13.57 -19.09
N GLY A 224 -4.72 14.66 -18.72
CA GLY A 224 -5.30 15.72 -17.89
C GLY A 224 -5.03 15.58 -16.38
N LEU A 225 -3.91 14.99 -15.97
CA LEU A 225 -3.52 14.89 -14.56
C LEU A 225 -3.58 16.23 -13.83
N LEU A 226 -3.16 17.34 -14.47
CA LEU A 226 -3.20 18.66 -13.83
C LEU A 226 -4.64 19.16 -13.61
N ASP A 227 -5.58 18.82 -14.48
CA ASP A 227 -6.97 19.20 -14.32
C ASP A 227 -7.63 18.38 -13.21
N GLU A 228 -7.32 17.07 -13.13
CA GLU A 228 -7.72 16.24 -11.99
C GLU A 228 -7.21 16.83 -10.67
N VAL A 229 -5.94 17.21 -10.59
CA VAL A 229 -5.36 17.77 -9.36
C VAL A 229 -5.99 19.13 -9.01
N ARG A 230 -6.28 20.01 -9.98
CA ARG A 230 -7.01 21.25 -9.72
C ARG A 230 -8.39 20.98 -9.09
N SER A 231 -9.14 20.04 -9.67
CA SER A 231 -10.45 19.66 -9.12
C SER A 231 -10.35 19.13 -7.69
N VAL A 232 -9.32 18.33 -7.41
CA VAL A 232 -9.06 17.81 -6.05
C VAL A 232 -8.70 18.93 -5.07
N MET A 233 -7.94 19.93 -5.50
CA MET A 233 -7.57 21.08 -4.66
C MET A 233 -8.78 21.98 -4.29
N GLU A 234 -9.87 21.90 -5.04
CA GLU A 234 -11.11 22.66 -4.79
C GLU A 234 -12.07 21.94 -3.82
N ILE A 235 -11.76 20.71 -3.39
CA ILE A 235 -12.63 19.95 -2.49
C ILE A 235 -12.48 20.46 -1.06
N ASP A 236 -13.55 21.01 -0.51
CA ASP A 236 -13.58 21.50 0.86
C ASP A 236 -13.27 20.41 1.89
N GLY A 237 -12.43 20.75 2.85
CA GLY A 237 -12.07 19.86 3.98
C GLY A 237 -11.02 18.81 3.65
N VAL A 238 -10.45 18.80 2.44
CA VAL A 238 -9.35 17.90 2.07
C VAL A 238 -8.00 18.55 2.38
N GLN A 239 -7.15 17.82 3.09
CA GLN A 239 -5.80 18.26 3.46
C GLN A 239 -4.80 17.89 2.35
N LEU A 240 -4.27 18.91 1.64
CA LEU A 240 -3.41 18.70 0.47
C LEU A 240 -2.00 18.17 0.83
N ASP A 241 -1.51 18.47 2.02
CA ASP A 241 -0.16 18.14 2.48
C ASP A 241 -0.13 16.83 3.29
N GLU A 242 -1.28 16.19 3.46
CA GLU A 242 -1.47 14.93 4.18
C GLU A 242 -1.86 13.77 3.24
N PRO A 243 -1.75 12.51 3.71
CA PRO A 243 -2.36 11.38 2.98
C PRO A 243 -3.89 11.57 2.84
N PRO A 244 -4.45 11.21 1.67
CA PRO A 244 -3.82 10.51 0.55
C PRO A 244 -3.09 11.37 -0.47
N LEU A 245 -3.12 12.70 -0.41
CA LEU A 245 -2.60 13.61 -1.44
C LEU A 245 -1.10 13.89 -1.36
N SER A 246 -0.48 13.77 -0.18
CA SER A 246 0.99 13.88 -0.03
C SER A 246 1.76 12.74 -0.69
N THR A 247 1.19 12.12 -1.73
CA THR A 247 1.76 11.00 -2.46
C THR A 247 2.33 11.39 -3.82
N ILE A 248 3.15 10.52 -4.39
CA ILE A 248 3.76 10.70 -5.70
C ILE A 248 2.67 10.80 -6.77
N GLY A 249 2.77 11.80 -7.64
CA GLY A 249 1.82 12.03 -8.71
C GLY A 249 0.66 12.98 -8.35
N TYR A 250 0.53 13.34 -7.07
CA TYR A 250 -0.34 14.42 -6.60
C TYR A 250 0.45 15.52 -5.92
N ARG A 251 1.35 15.19 -5.01
CA ARG A 251 2.18 16.18 -4.32
C ARG A 251 2.95 17.10 -5.28
N GLU A 252 3.61 16.54 -6.26
CA GLU A 252 4.41 17.31 -7.20
C GLU A 252 3.53 18.23 -8.11
N PRO A 253 2.41 17.77 -8.68
CA PRO A 253 1.44 18.64 -9.34
C PRO A 253 0.85 19.73 -8.44
N ILE A 254 0.53 19.44 -7.16
CA ILE A 254 0.08 20.45 -6.20
C ILE A 254 1.15 21.53 -6.00
N GLN A 255 2.41 21.16 -5.81
CA GLN A 255 3.54 22.09 -5.70
C GLN A 255 3.68 22.97 -6.95
N HIS A 256 3.52 22.40 -8.14
CA HIS A 256 3.53 23.14 -9.38
C HIS A 256 2.37 24.14 -9.47
N LEU A 257 1.16 23.72 -9.16
CA LEU A 257 -0.03 24.58 -9.19
C LEU A 257 0.01 25.70 -8.14
N ARG A 258 0.73 25.51 -7.03
CA ARG A 258 1.05 26.55 -6.04
C ARG A 258 2.20 27.48 -6.48
N GLY A 259 2.87 27.21 -7.60
CA GLY A 259 4.00 27.99 -8.09
C GLY A 259 5.33 27.73 -7.36
N GLU A 260 5.44 26.67 -6.58
CA GLU A 260 6.63 26.29 -5.82
C GLU A 260 7.72 25.69 -6.73
N ILE A 261 7.30 24.99 -7.80
CA ILE A 261 8.19 24.39 -8.81
C ILE A 261 7.65 24.65 -10.23
N ASP A 262 8.51 24.68 -11.22
CA ASP A 262 8.09 24.78 -12.61
C ASP A 262 7.58 23.43 -13.17
N TYR A 263 7.01 23.46 -14.38
CA TYR A 263 6.45 22.28 -15.04
C TYR A 263 7.48 21.19 -15.30
N ASP A 264 8.67 21.55 -15.80
CA ASP A 264 9.71 20.59 -16.14
C ASP A 264 10.26 19.90 -14.90
N GLU A 265 10.43 20.65 -13.81
CA GLU A 265 10.84 20.12 -12.52
C GLU A 265 9.74 19.19 -11.93
N MET A 266 8.47 19.54 -12.01
CA MET A 266 7.36 18.68 -11.62
C MET A 266 7.43 17.34 -12.35
N VAL A 267 7.50 17.34 -13.68
CA VAL A 267 7.57 16.12 -14.50
C VAL A 267 8.78 15.28 -14.12
N ARG A 268 9.96 15.92 -13.98
CA ARG A 268 11.20 15.26 -13.56
C ARG A 268 11.03 14.58 -12.19
N LEU A 269 10.40 15.27 -11.24
CA LEU A 269 10.20 14.78 -9.88
C LEU A 269 9.22 13.61 -9.85
N VAL A 270 8.07 13.68 -10.53
CA VAL A 270 7.10 12.58 -10.60
C VAL A 270 7.76 11.32 -11.17
N LYS A 271 8.46 11.43 -12.31
CA LYS A 271 9.20 10.30 -12.91
C LYS A 271 10.25 9.72 -11.96
N ARG A 272 11.08 10.58 -11.36
CA ARG A 272 12.13 10.15 -10.41
C ARG A 272 11.55 9.44 -9.19
N ASN A 273 10.53 10.03 -8.59
CA ASN A 273 9.93 9.54 -7.36
C ASN A 273 9.15 8.24 -7.60
N SER A 274 8.49 8.10 -8.75
CA SER A 274 7.85 6.85 -9.19
C SER A 274 8.87 5.71 -9.37
N ARG A 275 10.03 5.96 -9.99
CA ARG A 275 11.11 4.96 -10.08
C ARG A 275 11.67 4.57 -8.70
N ARG A 276 11.82 5.55 -7.78
CA ARG A 276 12.23 5.29 -6.40
C ARG A 276 11.18 4.46 -5.64
N TYR A 277 9.91 4.73 -5.89
CA TYR A 277 8.81 3.95 -5.30
C TYR A 277 8.84 2.50 -5.78
N ALA A 278 8.96 2.27 -7.09
CA ALA A 278 9.11 0.92 -7.65
C ALA A 278 10.31 0.16 -7.04
N LYS A 279 11.46 0.85 -6.85
CA LYS A 279 12.61 0.26 -6.17
C LYS A 279 12.29 -0.11 -4.71
N ARG A 280 11.56 0.75 -3.96
CA ARG A 280 11.15 0.45 -2.58
C ARG A 280 10.22 -0.75 -2.52
N GLN A 281 9.25 -0.86 -3.46
CA GLN A 281 8.35 -2.01 -3.54
C GLN A 281 9.13 -3.31 -3.74
N LEU A 282 10.07 -3.35 -4.70
CA LEU A 282 10.92 -4.52 -4.94
C LEU A 282 11.78 -4.89 -3.73
N THR A 283 12.33 -3.90 -3.02
CA THR A 283 13.09 -4.13 -1.79
C THR A 283 12.20 -4.69 -0.69
N TRP A 284 10.95 -4.23 -0.62
CA TRP A 284 9.99 -4.73 0.35
C TRP A 284 9.63 -6.19 0.08
N PHE A 285 9.25 -6.55 -1.16
CA PHE A 285 8.85 -7.91 -1.51
C PHE A 285 9.97 -8.95 -1.33
N ARG A 286 11.23 -8.54 -1.45
CA ARG A 286 12.39 -9.42 -1.21
C ARG A 286 12.62 -9.83 0.24
N ARG A 287 11.82 -9.33 1.18
CA ARG A 287 11.89 -9.74 2.59
C ARG A 287 11.17 -11.06 2.86
N TYR A 288 10.37 -11.51 1.90
CA TYR A 288 9.53 -12.68 2.03
C TYR A 288 10.06 -13.77 1.12
N ASP A 289 10.74 -14.74 1.71
CA ASP A 289 11.38 -15.84 0.98
C ASP A 289 10.34 -16.79 0.35
N GLU A 290 9.14 -16.82 0.90
CA GLU A 290 7.99 -17.60 0.42
C GLU A 290 7.32 -17.03 -0.83
N TYR A 291 7.66 -15.81 -1.26
CA TYR A 291 7.06 -15.21 -2.44
C TYR A 291 7.63 -15.77 -3.74
N HIS A 292 6.76 -16.11 -4.68
CA HIS A 292 7.12 -16.66 -5.98
C HIS A 292 7.37 -15.53 -6.99
N TRP A 293 8.58 -15.46 -7.52
CA TRP A 293 8.98 -14.40 -8.45
C TRP A 293 8.82 -14.85 -9.90
N LEU A 294 8.02 -14.13 -10.68
CA LEU A 294 7.82 -14.36 -12.11
C LEU A 294 8.27 -13.14 -12.93
N HIS A 295 8.92 -13.40 -14.07
CA HIS A 295 9.49 -12.35 -14.90
C HIS A 295 8.58 -12.00 -16.08
N ILE A 296 8.19 -10.74 -16.22
CA ILE A 296 7.45 -10.21 -17.37
C ILE A 296 8.47 -9.73 -18.43
N PRO A 297 8.30 -10.01 -19.73
CA PRO A 297 7.06 -10.45 -20.41
C PRO A 297 6.88 -11.97 -20.52
N ASP A 298 7.77 -12.78 -20.03
CA ASP A 298 7.77 -14.23 -20.29
C ASP A 298 6.65 -14.98 -19.54
N THR A 299 6.09 -14.36 -18.50
CA THR A 299 5.03 -14.92 -17.66
C THR A 299 3.66 -14.86 -18.35
N THR A 300 2.99 -15.99 -18.41
CA THR A 300 1.60 -16.14 -18.87
C THR A 300 0.63 -16.29 -17.69
N PRO A 301 -0.70 -16.11 -17.89
CA PRO A 301 -1.68 -16.40 -16.86
C PRO A 301 -1.61 -17.83 -16.33
N LYS A 302 -1.23 -18.79 -17.19
CA LYS A 302 -1.06 -20.20 -16.79
C LYS A 302 0.07 -20.35 -15.76
N ASP A 303 1.21 -19.70 -15.97
CA ASP A 303 2.34 -19.80 -15.04
C ASP A 303 1.97 -19.27 -13.64
N VAL A 304 1.13 -18.22 -13.56
CA VAL A 304 0.62 -17.70 -12.28
C VAL A 304 -0.32 -18.69 -11.62
N ILE A 305 -1.21 -19.34 -12.39
CA ILE A 305 -2.15 -20.32 -11.87
C ILE A 305 -1.42 -21.59 -11.41
N ASP A 306 -0.42 -22.04 -12.17
CA ASP A 306 0.38 -23.23 -11.82
C ASP A 306 1.17 -23.06 -10.51
N VAL A 307 1.53 -21.84 -10.14
CA VAL A 307 2.15 -21.54 -8.81
C VAL A 307 1.15 -21.69 -7.67
N TRP A 308 -0.12 -21.40 -7.92
CA TRP A 308 -1.17 -21.42 -6.91
C TRP A 308 -1.81 -22.81 -6.74
N ALA A 309 -1.89 -23.60 -7.82
CA ALA A 309 -2.54 -24.92 -7.86
C ALA A 309 -1.72 -26.00 -7.13
#